data_149239ab944430abd71ae9a0d8c926e5
#
_entry.id   149239ab944430abd71ae9a0d8c926e5
#
_cell.length_a   1.000
_cell.length_b   1.000
_cell.length_c   1.000
_cell.angle_alpha   90.00
_cell.angle_beta   90.00
_cell.angle_gamma   90.00
#
_symmetry.space_group_name_H-M   'P 1'
#
loop_
_entity.id
_entity.type
_entity.pdbx_description
1 polymer ?
#
loop_
_entity_poly.entity_id
_entity_poly.type
_entity_poly.pdbx_seq_one_letter_code
_entity_poly.pdbx_strand_id
1 'polypeptide(L)'
;MDTQAITIDEYNNDGSFINLYMNESIGEWCAYGFSAYGLLLFCKSNGYNALQSFSKGMQMPCLIITKEVLMQLLQNTTDITEQTDSHIGIRMPEKITMDAYRGWVKTLKGKLPEVYKM
;
A
#
# COMPACT_ATOMS: atom_id res chain seq x y z
N MET A 1 -6.73 7.44 -12.39
CA MET A 1 -6.25 7.48 -10.99
C MET A 1 -5.62 8.85 -10.74
N ASP A 2 -6.05 9.53 -9.68
CA ASP A 2 -5.54 10.86 -9.34
C ASP A 2 -4.35 10.74 -8.38
N THR A 3 -3.14 10.87 -8.91
CA THR A 3 -1.91 10.75 -8.12
C THR A 3 -1.80 11.82 -7.04
N GLN A 4 -2.32 13.02 -7.30
CA GLN A 4 -2.29 14.10 -6.32
C GLN A 4 -3.18 13.80 -5.12
N ALA A 5 -4.38 13.29 -5.36
CA ALA A 5 -5.31 12.90 -4.29
C ALA A 5 -4.72 11.76 -3.45
N ILE A 6 -4.10 10.76 -4.08
CA ILE A 6 -3.45 9.66 -3.39
C ILE A 6 -2.30 10.18 -2.52
N THR A 7 -1.47 11.08 -3.06
CA THR A 7 -0.36 11.67 -2.33
C THR A 7 -0.84 12.38 -1.08
N ILE A 8 -1.90 13.19 -1.21
CA ILE A 8 -2.48 13.92 -0.09
C ILE A 8 -3.02 12.94 0.97
N ASP A 9 -3.75 11.91 0.54
CA ASP A 9 -4.32 10.92 1.45
C ASP A 9 -3.22 10.21 2.25
N GLU A 10 -2.10 9.85 1.59
CA GLU A 10 -1.02 9.16 2.29
C GLU A 10 -0.22 10.08 3.20
N TYR A 11 -0.07 11.35 2.86
CA TYR A 11 0.53 12.32 3.80
C TYR A 11 -0.33 12.53 5.03
N ASN A 12 -1.65 12.40 4.90
CA ASN A 12 -2.58 12.53 6.02
C ASN A 12 -2.82 11.21 6.76
N ASN A 13 -2.28 10.11 6.24
CA ASN A 13 -2.39 8.80 6.87
C ASN A 13 -1.41 8.73 8.03
N ASP A 14 -1.93 8.60 9.23
CA ASP A 14 -1.12 8.55 10.46
C ASP A 14 -0.64 7.14 10.81
N GLY A 15 -0.78 6.19 9.89
CA GLY A 15 -0.44 4.79 10.11
C GLY A 15 -1.62 3.93 10.54
N SER A 16 -2.81 4.49 10.61
CA SER A 16 -4.03 3.78 11.05
C SER A 16 -4.81 3.15 9.91
N PHE A 17 -4.51 3.50 8.66
CA PHE A 17 -5.30 3.08 7.51
C PHE A 17 -4.47 2.39 6.45
N ILE A 18 -5.08 1.41 5.78
CA ILE A 18 -4.60 0.88 4.51
C ILE A 18 -5.56 1.38 3.43
N ASN A 19 -5.05 2.18 2.50
CA ASN A 19 -5.80 2.65 1.34
C ASN A 19 -5.33 1.91 0.10
N LEU A 20 -6.27 1.31 -0.62
CA LEU A 20 -6.01 0.58 -1.85
C LEU A 20 -6.67 1.32 -3.00
N TYR A 21 -5.96 1.44 -4.11
CA TYR A 21 -6.43 2.14 -5.29
C TYR A 21 -6.32 1.24 -6.51
N MET A 22 -7.37 1.23 -7.33
CA MET A 22 -7.31 0.52 -8.60
C MET A 22 -6.42 1.32 -9.57
N ASN A 23 -5.35 0.71 -10.03
CA ASN A 23 -4.52 1.28 -11.08
C ASN A 23 -4.98 0.72 -12.42
N GLU A 24 -5.78 1.51 -13.13
CA GLU A 24 -6.39 1.07 -14.39
C GLU A 24 -5.37 0.81 -15.49
N SER A 25 -4.21 1.46 -15.42
CA SER A 25 -3.14 1.27 -16.41
C SER A 25 -2.61 -0.17 -16.42
N ILE A 26 -2.61 -0.82 -15.26
CA ILE A 26 -2.12 -2.20 -15.13
C ILE A 26 -3.21 -3.19 -14.72
N GLY A 27 -4.42 -2.70 -14.40
CA GLY A 27 -5.53 -3.54 -13.99
C GLY A 27 -5.35 -4.20 -12.63
N GLU A 28 -4.53 -3.63 -11.75
CA GLU A 28 -4.19 -4.21 -10.45
C GLU A 28 -4.46 -3.20 -9.32
N TRP A 29 -4.70 -3.73 -8.13
CA TRP A 29 -4.85 -2.90 -6.93
C TRP A 29 -3.49 -2.58 -6.34
N CYS A 30 -3.31 -1.32 -5.95
CA CYS A 30 -2.05 -0.80 -5.44
C CYS A 30 -2.26 -0.06 -4.14
N ALA A 31 -1.24 -0.12 -3.27
CA ALA A 31 -1.15 0.71 -2.08
C ALA A 31 0.16 1.51 -2.14
N TYR A 32 0.17 2.68 -1.52
CA TYR A 32 1.31 3.60 -1.56
C TYR A 32 1.65 4.08 -0.16
N GLY A 33 2.93 4.41 0.08
CA GLY A 33 3.34 5.00 1.34
C GLY A 33 3.04 4.12 2.55
N PHE A 34 2.44 4.69 3.58
CA PHE A 34 2.04 3.96 4.79
C PHE A 34 1.12 2.78 4.48
N SER A 35 0.18 2.98 3.56
CA SER A 35 -0.75 1.92 3.16
C SER A 35 -0.01 0.74 2.57
N ALA A 36 1.04 0.99 1.78
CA ALA A 36 1.87 -0.08 1.22
C ALA A 36 2.54 -0.90 2.32
N TYR A 37 3.08 -0.25 3.34
CA TYR A 37 3.72 -0.95 4.44
C TYR A 37 2.72 -1.79 5.25
N GLY A 38 1.54 -1.22 5.56
CA GLY A 38 0.49 -1.96 6.26
C GLY A 38 0.04 -3.19 5.49
N LEU A 39 -0.14 -3.05 4.18
CA LEU A 39 -0.50 -4.16 3.31
C LEU A 39 0.60 -5.22 3.26
N LEU A 40 1.86 -4.79 3.23
CA LEU A 40 3.00 -5.71 3.25
C LEU A 40 3.01 -6.56 4.53
N LEU A 41 2.76 -5.93 5.68
CA LEU A 41 2.70 -6.66 6.95
C LEU A 41 1.58 -7.70 6.93
N PHE A 42 0.42 -7.36 6.40
CA PHE A 42 -0.67 -8.31 6.23
C PHE A 42 -0.24 -9.49 5.35
N CYS A 43 0.36 -9.21 4.20
CA CYS A 43 0.80 -10.25 3.28
C CYS A 43 1.83 -11.18 3.92
N LYS A 44 2.80 -10.62 4.61
CA LYS A 44 3.83 -11.42 5.30
C LYS A 44 3.24 -12.30 6.39
N SER A 45 2.31 -11.76 7.17
CA SER A 45 1.67 -12.51 8.26
C SER A 45 0.83 -13.68 7.78
N ASN A 46 0.32 -13.59 6.54
CA ASN A 46 -0.58 -14.59 5.98
C ASN A 46 0.04 -15.40 4.84
N GLY A 47 1.31 -15.19 4.53
CA GLY A 47 2.01 -15.93 3.49
C GLY A 47 1.59 -15.58 2.08
N TYR A 48 1.06 -14.37 1.84
CA TYR A 48 0.69 -13.93 0.50
C TYR A 48 1.82 -13.16 -0.17
N ASN A 49 1.88 -13.28 -1.48
CA ASN A 49 2.86 -12.57 -2.29
C ASN A 49 2.34 -11.20 -2.70
N ALA A 50 3.24 -10.23 -2.72
CA ALA A 50 2.94 -8.89 -3.19
C ALA A 50 4.17 -8.35 -3.92
N LEU A 51 3.96 -7.59 -4.98
CA LEU A 51 5.05 -7.00 -5.75
C LEU A 51 5.42 -5.66 -5.14
N GLN A 52 6.63 -5.57 -4.63
CA GLN A 52 7.17 -4.32 -4.07
C GLN A 52 7.78 -3.50 -5.21
N SER A 53 7.46 -2.20 -5.24
CA SER A 53 7.92 -1.29 -6.27
C SER A 53 8.05 0.12 -5.68
N PHE A 54 8.30 1.09 -6.54
CA PHE A 54 8.41 2.49 -6.14
C PHE A 54 7.74 3.37 -7.20
N SER A 55 6.84 4.24 -6.76
CA SER A 55 6.19 5.19 -7.66
C SER A 55 7.05 6.43 -7.84
N LYS A 56 7.59 6.63 -9.04
CA LYS A 56 8.36 7.82 -9.35
C LYS A 56 7.50 9.09 -9.30
N GLY A 57 6.28 9.01 -9.81
CA GLY A 57 5.38 10.14 -9.86
C GLY A 57 5.00 10.67 -8.48
N MET A 58 4.83 9.77 -7.52
CA MET A 58 4.44 10.13 -6.14
C MET A 58 5.62 10.15 -5.18
N GLN A 59 6.79 9.65 -5.60
CA GLN A 59 7.99 9.54 -4.75
C GLN A 59 7.71 8.72 -3.49
N MET A 60 6.96 7.62 -3.65
CA MET A 60 6.55 6.75 -2.54
C MET A 60 6.74 5.29 -2.91
N PRO A 61 7.02 4.43 -1.90
CA PRO A 61 6.96 2.99 -2.12
C PRO A 61 5.55 2.58 -2.53
N CYS A 62 5.46 1.54 -3.33
CA CYS A 62 4.22 1.02 -3.87
C CYS A 62 4.17 -0.48 -3.68
N LEU A 63 3.00 -1.01 -3.34
CA LEU A 63 2.77 -2.44 -3.26
C LEU A 63 1.62 -2.79 -4.19
N ILE A 64 1.84 -3.82 -5.02
CA ILE A 64 0.87 -4.27 -6.01
C ILE A 64 0.42 -5.66 -5.60
N ILE A 65 -0.90 -5.87 -5.52
CA ILE A 65 -1.47 -7.18 -5.15
C ILE A 65 -2.42 -7.67 -6.22
N THR A 66 -2.58 -9.00 -6.27
CA THR A 66 -3.57 -9.62 -7.14
C THR A 66 -4.96 -9.47 -6.55
N LYS A 67 -5.97 -9.69 -7.39
CA LYS A 67 -7.37 -9.70 -6.95
C LYS A 67 -7.61 -10.77 -5.88
N GLU A 68 -6.92 -11.91 -5.96
CA GLU A 68 -7.04 -12.99 -4.99
C GLU A 68 -6.56 -12.55 -3.62
N VAL A 69 -5.42 -11.88 -3.55
CA VAL A 69 -4.89 -11.34 -2.29
C VAL A 69 -5.83 -10.29 -1.73
N LEU A 70 -6.38 -9.42 -2.60
CA LEU A 70 -7.38 -8.44 -2.18
C LEU A 70 -8.59 -9.10 -1.54
N MET A 71 -9.11 -10.15 -2.15
CA MET A 71 -10.28 -10.86 -1.62
C MET A 71 -9.98 -11.46 -0.24
N GLN A 72 -8.79 -12.04 -0.05
CA GLN A 72 -8.38 -12.55 1.25
C GLN A 72 -8.27 -11.45 2.29
N LEU A 73 -7.71 -10.30 1.91
CA LEU A 73 -7.63 -9.14 2.80
C LEU A 73 -9.02 -8.70 3.26
N LEU A 74 -9.96 -8.59 2.35
CA LEU A 74 -11.33 -8.17 2.67
C LEU A 74 -12.05 -9.18 3.55
N GLN A 75 -11.82 -10.48 3.35
CA GLN A 75 -12.42 -11.52 4.19
C GLN A 75 -11.88 -11.52 5.62
N ASN A 76 -10.63 -11.10 5.80
CA ASN A 76 -9.99 -11.08 7.12
C ASN A 76 -10.07 -9.74 7.81
N THR A 77 -10.79 -8.78 7.23
CA THR A 77 -10.91 -7.42 7.75
C THR A 77 -12.35 -7.16 8.15
N THR A 78 -12.53 -6.56 9.33
CA THR A 78 -13.86 -6.22 9.85
C THR A 78 -14.15 -4.72 9.81
N ASP A 79 -13.15 -3.89 9.54
CA ASP A 79 -13.28 -2.43 9.61
C ASP A 79 -12.95 -1.79 8.27
N ILE A 80 -13.85 -1.99 7.29
CA ILE A 80 -13.76 -1.37 5.98
C ILE A 80 -14.42 -0.01 6.07
N THR A 81 -13.64 1.07 5.85
CA THR A 81 -14.14 2.45 5.96
C THR A 81 -14.72 2.98 4.67
N GLU A 82 -14.26 2.45 3.53
CA GLU A 82 -14.78 2.81 2.21
C GLU A 82 -14.56 1.65 1.26
N GLN A 83 -15.50 1.44 0.34
CA GLN A 83 -15.35 0.43 -0.70
C GLN A 83 -16.10 0.90 -1.94
N THR A 84 -15.32 1.27 -2.97
CA THR A 84 -15.82 1.66 -4.28
C THR A 84 -15.10 0.84 -5.35
N ASP A 85 -15.41 1.07 -6.61
CA ASP A 85 -14.73 0.39 -7.73
C ASP A 85 -13.27 0.82 -7.87
N SER A 86 -12.89 1.96 -7.30
CA SER A 86 -11.56 2.54 -7.47
C SER A 86 -10.78 2.73 -6.18
N HIS A 87 -11.43 2.64 -5.01
CA HIS A 87 -10.79 2.87 -3.72
C HIS A 87 -11.38 1.98 -2.64
N ILE A 88 -10.50 1.40 -1.83
CA ILE A 88 -10.88 0.63 -0.64
C ILE A 88 -10.07 1.16 0.53
N GLY A 89 -10.75 1.56 1.59
CA GLY A 89 -10.12 2.01 2.83
C GLY A 89 -10.38 1.02 3.94
N ILE A 90 -9.33 0.68 4.69
CA ILE A 90 -9.40 -0.27 5.81
C ILE A 90 -8.71 0.37 7.00
N ARG A 91 -9.37 0.32 8.17
CA ARG A 91 -8.74 0.74 9.41
C ARG A 91 -7.97 -0.44 10.01
N MET A 92 -6.71 -0.21 10.35
CA MET A 92 -5.88 -1.24 10.96
C MET A 92 -6.13 -1.34 12.47
N PRO A 93 -6.03 -2.57 13.05
CA PRO A 93 -6.17 -2.73 14.50
C PRO A 93 -5.02 -2.08 15.28
N GLU A 94 -3.84 -2.00 14.68
CA GLU A 94 -2.68 -1.37 15.31
C GLU A 94 -2.09 -0.32 14.36
N LYS A 95 -1.72 0.81 14.93
CA LYS A 95 -1.14 1.92 14.19
C LYS A 95 0.32 1.62 13.82
N ILE A 96 0.67 1.83 12.57
CA ILE A 96 2.07 1.74 12.10
C ILE A 96 2.81 2.98 12.55
N THR A 97 4.00 2.79 13.13
CA THR A 97 4.84 3.92 13.53
C THR A 97 5.64 4.47 12.36
N MET A 98 5.96 5.75 12.43
CA MET A 98 6.82 6.39 11.43
C MET A 98 8.19 5.72 11.36
N ASP A 99 8.75 5.32 12.51
CA ASP A 99 10.07 4.69 12.58
C ASP A 99 10.07 3.34 11.84
N ALA A 100 9.04 2.52 12.04
CA ALA A 100 8.92 1.24 11.36
C ALA A 100 8.81 1.44 9.84
N TYR A 101 8.00 2.39 9.42
CA TYR A 101 7.83 2.73 8.01
C TYR A 101 9.14 3.19 7.38
N ARG A 102 9.84 4.13 8.03
CA ARG A 102 11.12 4.64 7.54
C ARG A 102 12.18 3.55 7.43
N GLY A 103 12.19 2.63 8.41
CA GLY A 103 13.09 1.48 8.38
C GLY A 103 12.86 0.62 7.17
N TRP A 104 11.60 0.35 6.84
CA TRP A 104 11.26 -0.40 5.64
C TRP A 104 11.68 0.34 4.36
N VAL A 105 11.40 1.64 4.26
CA VAL A 105 11.78 2.43 3.07
C VAL A 105 13.28 2.36 2.83
N LYS A 106 14.09 2.39 3.88
CA LYS A 106 15.55 2.26 3.75
C LYS A 106 15.94 0.91 3.17
N THR A 107 15.29 -0.18 3.59
CA THR A 107 15.57 -1.50 3.02
C THR A 107 15.18 -1.59 1.56
N LEU A 108 14.10 -0.94 1.16
CA LEU A 108 13.67 -0.90 -0.24
C LEU A 108 14.71 -0.22 -1.13
N LYS A 109 15.25 0.90 -0.67
CA LYS A 109 16.26 1.64 -1.45
C LYS A 109 17.50 0.80 -1.77
N GLY A 110 17.82 -0.16 -0.90
CA GLY A 110 18.92 -1.07 -1.14
C GLY A 110 18.58 -2.27 -2.02
N LYS A 111 17.30 -2.58 -2.22
CA LYS A 111 16.84 -3.78 -2.91
C LYS A 111 16.21 -3.53 -4.27
N LEU A 112 15.67 -2.34 -4.51
CA LEU A 112 15.02 -2.03 -5.77
C LEU A 112 16.04 -1.82 -6.88
N PRO A 113 15.71 -2.17 -8.14
CA PRO A 113 16.55 -1.86 -9.28
C PRO A 113 16.84 -0.37 -9.40
N GLU A 114 17.97 -0.03 -10.05
CA GLU A 114 18.37 1.38 -10.26
C GLU A 114 17.27 2.24 -10.87
N VAL A 115 16.47 1.65 -11.75
CA VAL A 115 15.38 2.37 -12.41
C VAL A 115 14.38 2.97 -11.42
N TYR A 116 14.25 2.40 -10.23
CA TYR A 116 13.33 2.87 -9.19
C TYR A 116 13.96 3.87 -8.22
N LYS A 117 15.26 4.08 -8.31
CA LYS A 117 15.98 4.96 -7.39
C LYS A 117 16.06 6.40 -7.86
N MET A 118 15.67 6.64 -9.08
CA MET A 118 15.75 7.97 -9.68
C MET A 118 14.53 8.80 -9.36
#